data_e13c228dc0f987f9aa14d080c6a543fe
#
_entry.id   e13c228dc0f987f9aa14d080c6a543fe
#
_cell.length_a   1.000
_cell.length_b   1.000
_cell.length_c   1.000
_cell.angle_alpha   90.00
_cell.angle_beta   90.00
_cell.angle_gamma   90.00
#
_symmetry.space_group_name_H-M   'P 1'
#
loop_
_entity.id
_entity.type
_entity.pdbx_description
1 polymer ?
#
loop_
_entity_poly.entity_id
_entity_poly.type
_entity_poly.pdbx_seq_one_letter_code
_entity_poly.pdbx_strand_id
1 'polypeptide(L)'
;MKINSIKLNHWIEPEFIAHLLAARFGEKGLSWLDSNGKQNAEYSFLGVNPKTIISSNKDNSDNPFEKLAQIDQGFWMGWLSYEAGSWIEPNNSWRESEMATLWIASYDPIIKFNILKKEIIIEGTNLNDIKEYKKLIDEINIQNIKDGLNKNLIFDFSKLNLDKKCEKFRENVLKIKKLINQGDIFQANLTTKVDIETSAEYKYLDIYSKIRKKLKAPFGGVIIGNIDGEKEGVLSTSPERFLKTNHAGYVETRPIKGTRPRNTDEKMDALNAIDLITNEKDRAENIMIVDLLRNDLGKVCETGSIVVTELLKLESYPKVHHLTSVIRGKIQKKKNWIDILKACWPGGSITGAPKVRACQR
;
A
#
# COMPACT_ATOMS: atom_id res chain seq x y z
N MET A 1 1.84 28.24 -2.16
CA MET A 1 3.24 27.98 -2.51
C MET A 1 3.34 27.80 -4.05
N LYS A 2 4.28 28.46 -4.74
CA LYS A 2 4.42 28.30 -6.19
C LYS A 2 5.22 27.01 -6.47
N ILE A 3 4.62 26.07 -7.18
CA ILE A 3 5.29 24.84 -7.60
C ILE A 3 5.88 25.05 -8.97
N ASN A 4 7.18 24.78 -9.10
CA ASN A 4 7.88 24.74 -10.36
C ASN A 4 7.94 23.29 -10.85
N SER A 5 8.02 23.09 -12.17
CA SER A 5 8.14 21.75 -12.74
C SER A 5 9.05 21.75 -13.96
N ILE A 6 9.76 20.64 -14.15
CA ILE A 6 10.52 20.36 -15.37
C ILE A 6 10.14 18.96 -15.85
N LYS A 7 9.73 18.87 -17.13
CA LYS A 7 9.51 17.60 -17.82
C LYS A 7 10.82 17.13 -18.45
N LEU A 8 11.15 15.85 -18.28
CA LEU A 8 12.29 15.23 -18.95
C LEU A 8 11.96 14.91 -20.41
N ASN A 9 12.98 14.96 -21.27
CA ASN A 9 12.81 14.77 -22.71
C ASN A 9 12.72 13.29 -23.13
N HIS A 10 13.06 12.36 -22.23
CA HIS A 10 13.07 10.94 -22.52
C HIS A 10 12.59 10.13 -21.32
N TRP A 11 12.09 8.92 -21.60
CA TRP A 11 11.65 8.00 -20.57
C TRP A 11 12.81 7.17 -20.03
N ILE A 12 12.89 7.09 -18.71
CA ILE A 12 13.76 6.17 -17.98
C ILE A 12 12.86 5.41 -17.01
N GLU A 13 13.05 4.10 -16.91
CA GLU A 13 12.26 3.30 -15.96
C GLU A 13 12.50 3.78 -14.52
N PRO A 14 11.43 3.93 -13.72
CA PRO A 14 11.51 4.47 -12.35
C PRO A 14 12.56 3.77 -11.48
N GLU A 15 12.76 2.47 -11.68
CA GLU A 15 13.74 1.65 -10.96
C GLU A 15 15.17 2.21 -11.10
N PHE A 16 15.56 2.64 -12.31
CA PHE A 16 16.92 3.15 -12.53
C PHE A 16 17.14 4.51 -11.87
N ILE A 17 16.12 5.37 -11.92
CA ILE A 17 16.18 6.67 -11.26
C ILE A 17 16.19 6.50 -9.72
N ALA A 18 15.42 5.55 -9.18
CA ALA A 18 15.43 5.25 -7.75
C ALA A 18 16.82 4.80 -7.28
N HIS A 19 17.48 3.90 -8.02
CA HIS A 19 18.84 3.45 -7.70
C HIS A 19 19.90 4.55 -7.85
N LEU A 20 19.79 5.39 -8.89
CA LEU A 20 20.66 6.55 -9.08
C LEU A 20 20.61 7.48 -7.87
N LEU A 21 19.40 7.86 -7.48
CA LEU A 21 19.19 8.80 -6.37
C LEU A 21 19.53 8.18 -5.00
N ALA A 22 19.27 6.88 -4.82
CA ALA A 22 19.71 6.16 -3.63
C ALA A 22 21.27 6.07 -3.54
N ALA A 23 21.95 5.96 -4.65
CA ALA A 23 23.43 6.01 -4.68
C ALA A 23 23.95 7.42 -4.31
N ARG A 24 23.26 8.47 -4.70
CA ARG A 24 23.66 9.87 -4.47
C ARG A 24 23.31 10.35 -3.04
N PHE A 25 22.10 10.05 -2.57
CA PHE A 25 21.55 10.59 -1.31
C PHE A 25 21.45 9.56 -0.17
N GLY A 26 21.72 8.29 -0.46
CA GLY A 26 21.48 7.19 0.46
C GLY A 26 20.06 6.63 0.35
N GLU A 27 19.82 5.44 0.95
CA GLU A 27 18.49 4.83 1.00
C GLU A 27 17.63 5.37 2.14
N LYS A 28 18.22 5.85 3.24
CA LYS A 28 17.46 6.37 4.38
C LYS A 28 16.61 7.56 3.96
N GLY A 29 15.31 7.46 4.18
CA GLY A 29 14.35 8.47 3.77
C GLY A 29 13.89 8.37 2.31
N LEU A 30 14.26 7.32 1.55
CA LEU A 30 13.72 7.08 0.24
C LEU A 30 12.29 6.55 0.34
N SER A 31 11.38 7.14 -0.44
CA SER A 31 10.04 6.63 -0.66
C SER A 31 9.74 6.54 -2.15
N TRP A 32 9.40 5.36 -2.62
CA TRP A 32 8.96 5.13 -3.98
C TRP A 32 7.63 4.40 -3.97
N LEU A 33 6.55 5.12 -4.29
CA LEU A 33 5.22 4.56 -4.54
C LEU A 33 5.17 4.15 -6.00
N ASP A 34 5.17 2.84 -6.23
CA ASP A 34 5.35 2.23 -7.55
C ASP A 34 4.03 1.73 -8.12
N SER A 35 3.81 2.00 -9.39
CA SER A 35 2.68 1.53 -10.17
C SER A 35 3.18 0.61 -11.27
N ASN A 36 3.39 -0.66 -10.94
CA ASN A 36 3.93 -1.65 -11.86
C ASN A 36 2.86 -2.55 -12.52
N GLY A 37 1.60 -2.34 -12.18
CA GLY A 37 0.44 -3.02 -12.79
C GLY A 37 -0.17 -2.17 -13.90
N LYS A 38 -0.51 -2.78 -15.05
CA LYS A 38 -1.01 -2.07 -16.23
C LYS A 38 -2.39 -1.41 -16.10
N GLN A 39 -3.15 -1.64 -15.01
CA GLN A 39 -4.51 -1.10 -14.83
C GLN A 39 -4.61 -0.38 -13.48
N ASN A 40 -5.40 0.70 -13.46
CA ASN A 40 -5.78 1.49 -12.28
C ASN A 40 -4.66 2.30 -11.58
N ALA A 41 -3.42 2.27 -12.08
CA ALA A 41 -2.34 3.07 -11.53
C ALA A 41 -1.64 3.82 -12.67
N GLU A 42 -1.93 5.10 -12.76
CA GLU A 42 -1.41 5.98 -13.80
C GLU A 42 -0.04 6.54 -13.43
N TYR A 43 0.16 6.78 -12.13
CA TYR A 43 1.35 7.49 -11.63
C TYR A 43 2.16 6.64 -10.66
N SER A 44 3.49 6.82 -10.73
CA SER A 44 4.46 6.44 -9.72
C SER A 44 5.13 7.70 -9.17
N PHE A 45 5.51 7.69 -7.89
CA PHE A 45 6.08 8.84 -7.20
C PHE A 45 7.37 8.43 -6.49
N LEU A 46 8.44 9.20 -6.67
CA LEU A 46 9.72 8.96 -6.03
C LEU A 46 10.21 10.21 -5.31
N GLY A 47 10.50 10.07 -4.03
CA GLY A 47 11.13 11.07 -3.19
C GLY A 47 12.36 10.50 -2.50
N VAL A 48 13.40 11.30 -2.41
CA VAL A 48 14.63 11.02 -1.67
C VAL A 48 15.04 12.27 -0.87
N ASN A 49 15.90 12.12 0.11
CA ASN A 49 16.40 13.24 0.91
C ASN A 49 15.26 14.12 1.46
N PRO A 50 14.40 13.57 2.34
CA PRO A 50 13.20 14.26 2.81
C PRO A 50 13.53 15.57 3.54
N LYS A 51 12.66 16.57 3.38
CA LYS A 51 12.78 17.88 4.07
C LYS A 51 12.32 17.80 5.52
N THR A 52 11.25 17.06 5.78
CA THR A 52 10.65 16.87 7.10
C THR A 52 10.26 15.43 7.28
N ILE A 53 10.45 14.88 8.47
CA ILE A 53 10.03 13.55 8.85
C ILE A 53 9.15 13.67 10.09
N ILE A 54 8.02 12.97 10.08
CA ILE A 54 7.13 12.79 11.22
C ILE A 54 7.05 11.29 11.48
N SER A 55 7.40 10.85 12.68
CA SER A 55 7.34 9.44 13.09
C SER A 55 6.75 9.29 14.48
N SER A 56 6.20 8.14 14.78
CA SER A 56 5.81 7.72 16.13
C SER A 56 6.68 6.55 16.58
N ASN A 57 6.79 6.37 17.88
CA ASN A 57 7.57 5.30 18.48
C ASN A 57 6.92 3.93 18.28
N LYS A 58 7.71 2.86 18.44
CA LYS A 58 7.24 1.46 18.39
C LYS A 58 6.33 1.10 19.56
N ASP A 59 6.58 1.68 20.73
CA ASP A 59 5.83 1.44 21.97
C ASP A 59 4.40 2.02 21.94
N ASN A 60 4.02 2.64 20.82
CA ASN A 60 2.71 3.24 20.63
C ASN A 60 2.34 4.31 21.68
N SER A 61 3.36 4.98 22.27
CA SER A 61 3.17 6.04 23.26
C SER A 61 2.60 7.33 22.67
N ASP A 62 2.82 7.53 21.38
CA ASP A 62 2.43 8.73 20.64
C ASP A 62 1.23 8.46 19.72
N ASN A 63 0.22 9.31 19.76
CA ASN A 63 -0.94 9.20 18.87
C ASN A 63 -0.56 9.50 17.39
N PRO A 64 -0.53 8.51 16.50
CA PRO A 64 -0.13 8.71 15.12
C PRO A 64 -1.07 9.63 14.34
N PHE A 65 -2.35 9.69 14.71
CA PHE A 65 -3.32 10.56 14.05
C PHE A 65 -3.17 12.03 14.46
N GLU A 66 -2.69 12.31 15.66
CA GLU A 66 -2.33 13.68 16.07
C GLU A 66 -1.07 14.15 15.36
N LYS A 67 -0.09 13.25 15.18
CA LYS A 67 1.09 13.54 14.36
C LYS A 67 0.74 13.78 12.90
N LEU A 68 -0.16 12.98 12.33
CA LEU A 68 -0.67 13.21 10.97
C LEU A 68 -1.36 14.57 10.82
N ALA A 69 -1.96 15.12 11.89
CA ALA A 69 -2.56 16.45 11.87
C ALA A 69 -1.56 17.60 11.73
N GLN A 70 -0.26 17.34 11.95
CA GLN A 70 0.83 18.30 11.79
C GLN A 70 1.30 18.43 10.33
N ILE A 71 0.81 17.57 9.43
CA ILE A 71 1.17 17.59 8.01
C ILE A 71 0.66 18.88 7.37
N ASP A 72 1.57 19.63 6.81
CA ASP A 72 1.33 20.83 6.01
C ASP A 72 1.12 20.51 4.52
N GLN A 73 1.06 21.57 3.69
CA GLN A 73 0.97 21.41 2.25
C GLN A 73 2.29 20.86 1.67
N GLY A 74 2.17 19.91 0.73
CA GLY A 74 3.32 19.31 0.06
C GLY A 74 3.08 17.88 -0.35
N PHE A 75 4.16 17.22 -0.78
CA PHE A 75 4.15 15.80 -1.13
C PHE A 75 4.67 14.99 0.05
N TRP A 76 3.79 14.20 0.63
CA TRP A 76 4.10 13.35 1.76
C TRP A 76 3.91 11.88 1.39
N MET A 77 4.88 11.04 1.74
CA MET A 77 4.83 9.60 1.55
C MET A 77 5.31 8.89 2.81
N GLY A 78 4.68 7.76 3.15
CA GLY A 78 5.02 7.04 4.38
C GLY A 78 4.14 5.82 4.61
N TRP A 79 4.20 5.28 5.81
CA TRP A 79 3.33 4.19 6.26
C TRP A 79 2.62 4.53 7.57
N LEU A 80 1.49 3.87 7.77
CA LEU A 80 0.79 3.77 9.03
C LEU A 80 0.59 2.28 9.31
N SER A 81 1.02 1.78 10.49
CA SER A 81 0.92 0.37 10.81
C SER A 81 -0.50 -0.02 11.19
N TYR A 82 -0.80 -1.32 11.11
CA TYR A 82 -2.08 -1.88 11.51
C TYR A 82 -2.41 -1.53 12.97
N GLU A 83 -1.40 -1.50 13.84
CA GLU A 83 -1.48 -1.24 15.26
C GLU A 83 -1.92 0.19 15.61
N ALA A 84 -1.88 1.13 14.65
CA ALA A 84 -2.50 2.45 14.82
C ALA A 84 -4.01 2.36 15.12
N GLY A 85 -4.63 1.21 14.81
CA GLY A 85 -6.00 0.89 15.22
C GLY A 85 -6.24 0.95 16.72
N SER A 86 -5.23 0.77 17.55
CA SER A 86 -5.31 0.89 19.02
C SER A 86 -5.79 2.26 19.49
N TRP A 87 -5.50 3.30 18.73
CA TRP A 87 -5.94 4.68 19.00
C TRP A 87 -7.38 4.97 18.57
N ILE A 88 -7.98 4.06 17.79
CA ILE A 88 -9.37 4.17 17.34
C ILE A 88 -10.26 3.26 18.19
N GLU A 89 -9.81 2.05 18.48
CA GLU A 89 -10.52 1.02 19.23
C GLU A 89 -9.65 0.55 20.42
N PRO A 90 -9.42 1.40 21.44
CA PRO A 90 -8.47 1.12 22.53
C PRO A 90 -8.84 -0.08 23.40
N ASN A 91 -10.10 -0.51 23.42
CA ASN A 91 -10.57 -1.63 24.20
C ASN A 91 -10.24 -2.99 23.59
N ASN A 92 -9.57 -3.03 22.44
CA ASN A 92 -9.16 -4.26 21.79
C ASN A 92 -7.76 -4.70 22.28
N SER A 93 -7.49 -5.99 22.19
CA SER A 93 -6.15 -6.54 22.52
C SER A 93 -5.21 -6.35 21.33
N TRP A 94 -4.64 -5.18 21.21
CA TRP A 94 -3.63 -4.88 20.20
C TRP A 94 -2.26 -5.42 20.61
N ARG A 95 -1.51 -5.88 19.63
CA ARG A 95 -0.10 -6.25 19.84
C ARG A 95 0.76 -5.00 19.78
N GLU A 96 1.92 -5.07 20.41
CA GLU A 96 2.96 -4.06 20.21
C GLU A 96 3.42 -4.06 18.74
N SER A 97 3.71 -2.89 18.22
CA SER A 97 4.23 -2.76 16.87
C SER A 97 5.71 -3.14 16.83
N GLU A 98 6.11 -3.92 15.86
CA GLU A 98 7.52 -4.29 15.66
C GLU A 98 8.30 -3.21 14.92
N MET A 99 7.59 -2.23 14.38
CA MET A 99 8.13 -1.08 13.65
C MET A 99 7.40 0.19 14.08
N ALA A 100 7.90 1.35 13.70
CA ALA A 100 7.21 2.61 13.98
C ALA A 100 5.76 2.56 13.52
N THR A 101 4.84 2.94 14.40
CA THR A 101 3.40 2.96 14.09
C THR A 101 3.07 3.94 12.97
N LEU A 102 3.81 5.04 12.90
CA LEU A 102 3.76 6.02 11.80
C LEU A 102 5.19 6.39 11.42
N TRP A 103 5.46 6.41 10.13
CA TRP A 103 6.57 7.14 9.55
C TRP A 103 6.11 7.78 8.25
N ILE A 104 6.26 9.08 8.13
CA ILE A 104 5.90 9.84 6.94
C ILE A 104 6.87 10.98 6.73
N ALA A 105 7.22 11.25 5.49
CA ALA A 105 8.19 12.25 5.13
C ALA A 105 7.70 13.13 3.98
N SER A 106 8.10 14.42 4.01
CA SER A 106 7.84 15.37 2.94
C SER A 106 9.01 15.43 1.97
N TYR A 107 8.69 15.58 0.68
CA TYR A 107 9.67 15.59 -0.39
C TYR A 107 9.52 16.84 -1.27
N ASP A 108 10.65 17.52 -1.45
CA ASP A 108 10.78 18.68 -2.31
C ASP A 108 12.24 18.77 -2.80
N PRO A 109 12.52 18.41 -4.06
CA PRO A 109 11.57 18.03 -5.13
C PRO A 109 11.06 16.59 -5.05
N ILE A 110 9.99 16.30 -5.80
CA ILE A 110 9.45 14.96 -6.05
C ILE A 110 9.51 14.63 -7.55
N ILE A 111 9.70 13.35 -7.88
CA ILE A 111 9.65 12.87 -9.27
C ILE A 111 8.35 12.11 -9.48
N LYS A 112 7.59 12.53 -10.47
CA LYS A 112 6.33 11.93 -10.92
C LYS A 112 6.55 11.23 -12.25
N PHE A 113 6.14 9.98 -12.31
CA PHE A 113 6.17 9.18 -13.53
C PHE A 113 4.75 8.92 -13.99
N ASN A 114 4.35 9.41 -15.15
CA ASN A 114 3.15 8.92 -15.80
C ASN A 114 3.51 7.66 -16.59
N ILE A 115 3.12 6.51 -16.05
CA ILE A 115 3.51 5.20 -16.59
C ILE A 115 2.86 4.94 -17.97
N LEU A 116 1.63 5.42 -18.16
CA LEU A 116 0.88 5.22 -19.39
C LEU A 116 1.42 6.09 -20.53
N LYS A 117 1.70 7.36 -20.25
CA LYS A 117 2.21 8.33 -21.23
C LYS A 117 3.71 8.29 -21.40
N LYS A 118 4.44 7.52 -20.56
CA LYS A 118 5.91 7.51 -20.53
C LYS A 118 6.49 8.91 -20.34
N GLU A 119 5.96 9.64 -19.35
CA GLU A 119 6.39 10.99 -19.02
C GLU A 119 7.00 11.04 -17.63
N ILE A 120 8.05 11.82 -17.47
CA ILE A 120 8.71 12.08 -16.18
C ILE A 120 8.69 13.57 -15.92
N ILE A 121 8.18 13.95 -14.74
CA ILE A 121 8.11 15.35 -14.32
C ILE A 121 8.77 15.45 -12.93
N ILE A 122 9.68 16.39 -12.77
CA ILE A 122 10.27 16.77 -11.50
C ILE A 122 9.54 18.02 -11.03
N GLU A 123 8.91 17.97 -9.85
CA GLU A 123 8.15 19.07 -9.26
C GLU A 123 8.75 19.47 -7.92
N GLY A 124 8.77 20.77 -7.63
CA GLY A 124 9.27 21.27 -6.36
C GLY A 124 9.12 22.80 -6.23
N THR A 125 9.45 23.32 -5.06
CA THR A 125 9.37 24.75 -4.79
C THR A 125 10.62 25.48 -5.22
N ASN A 126 11.79 24.84 -5.12
CA ASN A 126 13.07 25.40 -5.52
C ASN A 126 13.51 24.92 -6.91
N LEU A 127 13.63 25.84 -7.86
CA LEU A 127 14.03 25.53 -9.23
C LEU A 127 15.47 25.00 -9.34
N ASN A 128 16.37 25.40 -8.42
CA ASN A 128 17.76 24.93 -8.46
C ASN A 128 17.83 23.43 -8.06
N ASP A 129 17.07 23.01 -7.03
CA ASP A 129 16.99 21.61 -6.63
C ASP A 129 16.43 20.75 -7.77
N ILE A 130 15.39 21.25 -8.47
CA ILE A 130 14.81 20.57 -9.63
C ILE A 130 15.84 20.42 -10.76
N LYS A 131 16.64 21.47 -11.05
CA LYS A 131 17.69 21.42 -12.06
C LYS A 131 18.82 20.46 -11.69
N GLU A 132 19.19 20.38 -10.39
CA GLU A 132 20.17 19.40 -9.90
C GLU A 132 19.69 17.96 -10.14
N TYR A 133 18.44 17.65 -9.76
CA TYR A 133 17.87 16.33 -10.02
C TYR A 133 17.82 16.01 -11.51
N LYS A 134 17.42 16.99 -12.34
CA LYS A 134 17.43 16.82 -13.80
C LYS A 134 18.82 16.48 -14.30
N LYS A 135 19.84 17.22 -13.89
CA LYS A 135 21.24 16.98 -14.30
C LYS A 135 21.70 15.57 -13.91
N LEU A 136 21.44 15.14 -12.68
CA LEU A 136 21.79 13.79 -12.22
C LEU A 136 21.10 12.71 -13.07
N ILE A 137 19.84 12.92 -13.46
CA ILE A 137 19.09 11.95 -14.27
C ILE A 137 19.57 11.97 -15.73
N ASP A 138 19.90 13.13 -16.28
CA ASP A 138 20.43 13.24 -17.66
C ASP A 138 21.81 12.56 -17.81
N GLU A 139 22.60 12.51 -16.73
CA GLU A 139 23.94 11.88 -16.69
C GLU A 139 23.88 10.38 -16.29
N ILE A 140 22.70 9.77 -16.19
CA ILE A 140 22.52 8.39 -15.68
C ILE A 140 23.21 7.36 -16.57
N ASN A 141 24.05 6.51 -15.97
CA ASN A 141 24.57 5.31 -16.63
C ASN A 141 23.74 4.09 -16.27
N ILE A 142 22.76 3.78 -17.12
CA ILE A 142 21.83 2.67 -16.91
C ILE A 142 22.54 1.31 -16.86
N GLN A 143 23.64 1.12 -17.60
CA GLN A 143 24.37 -0.15 -17.63
C GLN A 143 24.99 -0.46 -16.26
N ASN A 144 25.62 0.52 -15.64
CA ASN A 144 26.21 0.33 -14.29
C ASN A 144 25.16 -0.06 -13.26
N ILE A 145 23.93 0.51 -13.37
CA ILE A 145 22.82 0.16 -12.46
C ILE A 145 22.36 -1.28 -12.72
N LYS A 146 22.19 -1.67 -13.99
CA LYS A 146 21.78 -3.04 -14.35
C LYS A 146 22.77 -4.08 -13.83
N ASP A 147 24.06 -3.83 -13.96
CA ASP A 147 25.12 -4.73 -13.48
C ASP A 147 25.06 -4.89 -11.95
N GLY A 148 24.79 -3.81 -11.21
CA GLY A 148 24.55 -3.83 -9.78
C GLY A 148 23.32 -4.66 -9.37
N LEU A 149 22.22 -4.56 -10.14
CA LEU A 149 20.95 -5.26 -9.87
C LEU A 149 21.00 -6.77 -10.14
N ASN A 150 21.97 -7.25 -10.91
CA ASN A 150 22.13 -8.67 -11.23
C ASN A 150 22.69 -9.52 -10.07
N LYS A 151 23.11 -8.90 -8.96
CA LYS A 151 23.58 -9.63 -7.78
C LYS A 151 22.46 -10.51 -7.21
N ASN A 152 22.81 -11.76 -6.90
CA ASN A 152 21.89 -12.68 -6.26
C ASN A 152 21.67 -12.28 -4.79
N LEU A 153 20.41 -12.24 -4.37
CA LEU A 153 20.05 -12.15 -2.96
C LEU A 153 20.01 -13.57 -2.40
N ILE A 154 20.76 -13.80 -1.33
CA ILE A 154 20.83 -15.10 -0.66
C ILE A 154 20.18 -14.93 0.72
N PHE A 155 19.08 -15.63 0.95
CA PHE A 155 18.40 -15.69 2.23
C PHE A 155 18.59 -17.08 2.84
N ASP A 156 18.85 -17.13 4.13
CA ASP A 156 18.92 -18.39 4.86
C ASP A 156 17.51 -18.79 5.36
N PHE A 157 17.02 -19.87 4.78
CA PHE A 157 15.73 -20.46 5.17
C PHE A 157 15.89 -21.65 6.12
N SER A 158 17.10 -22.04 6.51
CA SER A 158 17.37 -23.23 7.32
C SER A 158 16.74 -23.16 8.71
N LYS A 159 16.58 -21.96 9.25
CA LYS A 159 15.95 -21.74 10.57
C LYS A 159 14.41 -21.65 10.53
N LEU A 160 13.80 -21.72 9.36
CA LEU A 160 12.35 -21.63 9.23
C LEU A 160 11.69 -22.94 9.61
N ASN A 161 11.05 -22.98 10.78
CA ASN A 161 10.16 -24.07 11.15
C ASN A 161 8.74 -23.83 10.58
N LEU A 162 8.57 -24.14 9.29
CA LEU A 162 7.30 -23.95 8.59
C LEU A 162 6.22 -24.88 9.13
N ASP A 163 6.55 -26.11 9.51
CA ASP A 163 5.57 -27.10 9.99
C ASP A 163 4.89 -26.63 11.26
N LYS A 164 5.64 -26.18 12.24
CA LYS A 164 5.09 -25.62 13.48
C LYS A 164 4.22 -24.38 13.23
N LYS A 165 4.63 -23.50 12.29
CA LYS A 165 3.83 -22.32 11.91
C LYS A 165 2.54 -22.73 11.19
N CYS A 166 2.58 -23.73 10.32
CA CYS A 166 1.40 -24.29 9.65
C CYS A 166 0.41 -24.92 10.64
N GLU A 167 0.92 -25.68 11.62
CA GLU A 167 0.08 -26.28 12.66
C GLU A 167 -0.64 -25.22 13.48
N LYS A 168 0.09 -24.22 13.97
CA LYS A 168 -0.49 -23.07 14.68
C LYS A 168 -1.52 -22.31 13.86
N PHE A 169 -1.26 -22.14 12.56
CA PHE A 169 -2.20 -21.49 11.65
C PHE A 169 -3.50 -22.30 11.52
N ARG A 170 -3.41 -23.64 11.38
CA ARG A 170 -4.59 -24.56 11.35
C ARG A 170 -5.42 -24.45 12.62
N GLU A 171 -4.79 -24.47 13.80
CA GLU A 171 -5.50 -24.28 15.07
C GLU A 171 -6.28 -22.96 15.11
N ASN A 172 -5.63 -21.86 14.65
CA ASN A 172 -6.29 -20.56 14.65
C ASN A 172 -7.45 -20.51 13.65
N VAL A 173 -7.32 -21.16 12.47
CA VAL A 173 -8.45 -21.32 11.53
C VAL A 173 -9.62 -22.04 12.19
N LEU A 174 -9.37 -23.12 12.95
CA LEU A 174 -10.43 -23.85 13.65
C LEU A 174 -11.13 -22.98 14.71
N LYS A 175 -10.37 -22.15 15.45
CA LYS A 175 -10.94 -21.20 16.40
C LYS A 175 -11.84 -20.17 15.70
N ILE A 176 -11.38 -19.60 14.60
CA ILE A 176 -12.18 -18.64 13.80
C ILE A 176 -13.46 -19.30 13.28
N LYS A 177 -13.37 -20.52 12.73
CA LYS A 177 -14.55 -21.26 12.29
C LYS A 177 -15.56 -21.49 13.40
N LYS A 178 -15.10 -21.74 14.64
CA LYS A 178 -15.99 -21.86 15.80
C LYS A 178 -16.70 -20.54 16.09
N LEU A 179 -15.99 -19.40 16.04
CA LEU A 179 -16.59 -18.07 16.26
C LEU A 179 -17.64 -17.73 15.17
N ILE A 180 -17.36 -18.11 13.93
CA ILE A 180 -18.32 -17.94 12.80
C ILE A 180 -19.57 -18.79 13.05
N ASN A 181 -19.42 -20.06 13.42
CA ASN A 181 -20.54 -20.96 13.69
C ASN A 181 -21.39 -20.52 14.89
N GLN A 182 -20.79 -19.82 15.85
CA GLN A 182 -21.48 -19.22 16.99
C GLN A 182 -22.18 -17.90 16.67
N GLY A 183 -22.01 -17.37 15.44
CA GLY A 183 -22.56 -16.07 15.04
C GLY A 183 -21.84 -14.86 15.63
N ASP A 184 -20.65 -15.05 16.19
CA ASP A 184 -19.87 -13.99 16.82
C ASP A 184 -19.23 -13.06 15.78
N ILE A 185 -18.79 -13.63 14.66
CA ILE A 185 -18.27 -12.92 13.48
C ILE A 185 -18.77 -13.62 12.21
N PHE A 186 -18.81 -12.90 11.10
CA PHE A 186 -19.14 -13.45 9.77
C PHE A 186 -17.91 -13.88 9.01
N GLN A 187 -16.82 -13.11 9.16
CA GLN A 187 -15.54 -13.31 8.46
C GLN A 187 -14.39 -12.76 9.32
N ALA A 188 -13.22 -13.38 9.20
CA ALA A 188 -11.97 -12.81 9.67
C ALA A 188 -10.85 -13.06 8.64
N ASN A 189 -9.92 -12.12 8.53
CA ASN A 189 -8.69 -12.26 7.77
C ASN A 189 -7.58 -12.69 8.72
N LEU A 190 -7.22 -13.98 8.67
CA LEU A 190 -6.14 -14.53 9.48
C LEU A 190 -4.81 -14.41 8.75
N THR A 191 -3.85 -13.74 9.37
CA THR A 191 -2.49 -13.58 8.85
C THR A 191 -1.48 -14.39 9.65
N THR A 192 -0.37 -14.72 9.02
CA THR A 192 0.81 -15.26 9.70
C THR A 192 2.06 -14.51 9.24
N LYS A 193 3.02 -14.41 10.13
CA LYS A 193 4.31 -13.77 9.87
C LYS A 193 5.39 -14.84 9.74
N VAL A 194 6.30 -14.64 8.80
CA VAL A 194 7.51 -15.43 8.62
C VAL A 194 8.70 -14.51 8.79
N ASP A 195 9.54 -14.81 9.78
CA ASP A 195 10.77 -14.08 10.03
C ASP A 195 11.92 -14.76 9.29
N ILE A 196 12.71 -14.00 8.57
CA ILE A 196 13.87 -14.48 7.81
C ILE A 196 15.07 -13.66 8.25
N GLU A 197 16.07 -14.34 8.79
CA GLU A 197 17.36 -13.72 9.08
C GLU A 197 18.22 -13.70 7.81
N THR A 198 19.02 -12.66 7.67
CA THR A 198 20.00 -12.57 6.59
C THR A 198 21.37 -12.29 7.20
N SER A 199 22.38 -13.02 6.75
CA SER A 199 23.79 -12.81 7.16
C SER A 199 24.46 -11.68 6.41
N ALA A 200 23.84 -11.19 5.34
CA ALA A 200 24.36 -10.11 4.50
C ALA A 200 23.54 -8.84 4.68
N GLU A 201 24.22 -7.70 4.69
CA GLU A 201 23.55 -6.42 4.64
C GLU A 201 23.03 -6.15 3.23
N TYR A 202 21.73 -6.27 3.06
CA TYR A 202 21.06 -5.97 1.79
C TYR A 202 20.47 -4.56 1.80
N LYS A 203 20.49 -3.93 0.63
CA LYS A 203 19.74 -2.73 0.40
C LYS A 203 18.26 -3.06 0.19
N TYR A 204 17.36 -2.37 0.87
CA TYR A 204 15.90 -2.55 0.71
C TYR A 204 15.45 -2.34 -0.73
N LEU A 205 16.05 -1.38 -1.42
CA LEU A 205 15.73 -1.10 -2.81
C LEU A 205 16.10 -2.27 -3.74
N ASP A 206 17.23 -2.97 -3.48
CA ASP A 206 17.64 -4.16 -4.26
C ASP A 206 16.63 -5.31 -4.06
N ILE A 207 16.18 -5.51 -2.81
CA ILE A 207 15.15 -6.50 -2.48
C ILE A 207 13.84 -6.15 -3.21
N TYR A 208 13.40 -4.88 -3.11
CA TYR A 208 12.19 -4.43 -3.77
C TYR A 208 12.25 -4.60 -5.29
N SER A 209 13.38 -4.29 -5.91
CA SER A 209 13.62 -4.49 -7.34
C SER A 209 13.41 -5.94 -7.79
N LYS A 210 13.78 -6.92 -6.96
CA LYS A 210 13.52 -8.34 -7.24
C LYS A 210 12.04 -8.70 -7.06
N ILE A 211 11.41 -8.20 -6.00
CA ILE A 211 10.00 -8.46 -5.69
C ILE A 211 9.11 -7.89 -6.81
N ARG A 212 9.28 -6.62 -7.18
CA ARG A 212 8.44 -5.93 -8.17
C ARG A 212 8.50 -6.56 -9.57
N LYS A 213 9.61 -7.19 -9.93
CA LYS A 213 9.75 -7.92 -11.21
C LYS A 213 8.88 -9.18 -11.25
N LYS A 214 8.76 -9.87 -10.10
CA LYS A 214 7.98 -11.11 -9.98
C LYS A 214 6.50 -10.83 -9.69
N LEU A 215 6.22 -9.86 -8.83
CA LEU A 215 4.89 -9.52 -8.33
C LEU A 215 4.51 -8.11 -8.78
N LYS A 216 3.97 -8.01 -9.99
CA LYS A 216 3.49 -6.73 -10.52
C LYS A 216 2.21 -6.30 -9.82
N ALA A 217 2.19 -5.10 -9.26
CA ALA A 217 1.07 -4.58 -8.50
C ALA A 217 0.80 -3.11 -8.80
N PRO A 218 -0.48 -2.68 -8.84
CA PRO A 218 -0.84 -1.28 -9.11
C PRO A 218 -0.52 -0.33 -7.95
N PHE A 219 -0.41 -0.84 -6.73
CA PHE A 219 -0.15 -0.08 -5.50
C PHE A 219 1.04 -0.66 -4.74
N GLY A 220 2.14 -0.91 -5.44
CA GLY A 220 3.39 -1.32 -4.84
C GLY A 220 4.16 -0.13 -4.27
N GLY A 221 5.25 -0.42 -3.57
CA GLY A 221 6.15 0.62 -3.11
C GLY A 221 7.25 0.10 -2.18
N VAL A 222 8.28 0.92 -2.05
CA VAL A 222 9.30 0.79 -1.03
C VAL A 222 9.43 2.12 -0.30
N ILE A 223 9.35 2.08 1.03
CA ILE A 223 9.51 3.23 1.90
C ILE A 223 10.55 2.85 2.95
N ILE A 224 11.61 3.65 3.05
CA ILE A 224 12.76 3.35 3.90
C ILE A 224 12.93 4.50 4.89
N GLY A 225 12.51 4.26 6.11
CA GLY A 225 12.62 5.22 7.20
C GLY A 225 13.95 5.15 7.95
N ASN A 226 14.17 6.12 8.78
CA ASN A 226 15.20 6.12 9.82
C ASN A 226 14.53 6.53 11.13
N ILE A 227 14.54 5.62 12.09
CA ILE A 227 13.88 5.78 13.39
C ILE A 227 14.93 5.50 14.46
N ASP A 228 15.22 6.48 15.29
CA ASP A 228 16.24 6.41 16.36
C ASP A 228 17.62 5.93 15.86
N GLY A 229 17.96 6.29 14.62
CA GLY A 229 19.21 5.88 13.97
C GLY A 229 19.15 4.53 13.23
N GLU A 230 18.13 3.72 13.49
CA GLU A 230 17.94 2.44 12.82
C GLU A 230 17.18 2.58 11.50
N LYS A 231 17.54 1.77 10.52
CA LYS A 231 16.88 1.71 9.22
C LYS A 231 15.73 0.72 9.27
N GLU A 232 14.52 1.22 9.07
CA GLU A 232 13.32 0.41 8.90
C GLU A 232 12.75 0.61 7.50
N GLY A 233 12.06 -0.38 6.95
CA GLY A 233 11.45 -0.22 5.64
C GLY A 233 10.28 -1.15 5.39
N VAL A 234 9.35 -0.63 4.59
CA VAL A 234 8.19 -1.36 4.08
C VAL A 234 8.36 -1.58 2.59
N LEU A 235 8.30 -2.85 2.17
CA LEU A 235 8.31 -3.25 0.76
C LEU A 235 6.96 -3.92 0.46
N SER A 236 6.17 -3.31 -0.40
CA SER A 236 4.79 -3.73 -0.66
C SER A 236 4.53 -4.00 -2.13
N THR A 237 3.71 -5.01 -2.42
CA THR A 237 3.15 -5.29 -3.74
C THR A 237 1.63 -5.43 -3.63
N SER A 238 0.97 -4.36 -3.18
CA SER A 238 -0.47 -4.38 -2.95
C SER A 238 -1.27 -4.30 -4.26
N PRO A 239 -2.26 -5.17 -4.45
CA PRO A 239 -3.18 -5.08 -5.56
C PRO A 239 -4.35 -4.12 -5.32
N GLU A 240 -4.60 -3.73 -4.06
CA GLU A 240 -5.85 -3.10 -3.63
C GLU A 240 -5.64 -1.65 -3.19
N ARG A 241 -6.54 -0.76 -3.65
CA ARG A 241 -6.64 0.62 -3.19
C ARG A 241 -7.49 0.68 -1.93
N PHE A 242 -6.90 1.14 -0.83
CA PHE A 242 -7.64 1.37 0.40
C PHE A 242 -8.55 2.59 0.27
N LEU A 243 -7.98 3.78 0.14
CA LEU A 243 -8.71 5.05 0.05
C LEU A 243 -8.08 5.96 -1.01
N LYS A 244 -8.92 6.76 -1.65
CA LYS A 244 -8.52 7.89 -2.49
C LYS A 244 -9.45 9.05 -2.24
N THR A 245 -8.90 10.23 -2.00
CA THR A 245 -9.65 11.49 -1.93
C THR A 245 -9.27 12.40 -3.09
N ASN A 246 -10.11 13.38 -3.40
CA ASN A 246 -9.83 14.40 -4.39
C ASN A 246 -10.17 15.80 -3.87
N HIS A 247 -9.69 16.83 -4.56
CA HIS A 247 -9.93 18.24 -4.20
C HIS A 247 -11.41 18.65 -4.25
N ALA A 248 -12.27 17.91 -4.97
CA ALA A 248 -13.72 18.15 -4.99
C ALA A 248 -14.42 17.59 -3.75
N GLY A 249 -13.69 17.01 -2.79
CA GLY A 249 -14.21 16.51 -1.53
C GLY A 249 -14.92 15.15 -1.67
N TYR A 250 -14.50 14.31 -2.61
CA TYR A 250 -14.97 12.93 -2.71
C TYR A 250 -13.92 11.96 -2.17
N VAL A 251 -14.41 10.89 -1.54
CA VAL A 251 -13.62 9.72 -1.16
C VAL A 251 -14.07 8.51 -1.95
N GLU A 252 -13.11 7.67 -2.34
CA GLU A 252 -13.32 6.40 -3.06
C GLU A 252 -12.57 5.27 -2.36
N THR A 253 -13.17 4.09 -2.29
CA THR A 253 -12.54 2.83 -1.89
C THR A 253 -12.87 1.74 -2.91
N ARG A 254 -11.93 0.78 -3.14
CA ARG A 254 -12.07 -0.26 -4.16
C ARG A 254 -11.70 -1.64 -3.60
N PRO A 255 -12.59 -2.29 -2.87
CA PRO A 255 -12.34 -3.64 -2.36
C PRO A 255 -12.26 -4.67 -3.49
N ILE A 256 -11.36 -5.64 -3.29
CA ILE A 256 -11.21 -6.82 -4.13
C ILE A 256 -11.59 -8.04 -3.28
N LYS A 257 -12.55 -8.83 -3.76
CA LYS A 257 -12.88 -10.14 -3.21
C LYS A 257 -13.19 -11.12 -4.32
N GLY A 258 -12.56 -12.28 -4.25
CA GLY A 258 -12.60 -13.25 -5.33
C GLY A 258 -11.49 -13.05 -6.37
N THR A 259 -10.76 -14.12 -6.63
CA THR A 259 -9.63 -14.13 -7.58
C THR A 259 -9.56 -15.47 -8.29
N ARG A 260 -9.32 -15.43 -9.59
CA ARG A 260 -9.02 -16.63 -10.40
C ARG A 260 -7.77 -16.39 -11.24
N PRO A 261 -6.94 -17.42 -11.47
CA PRO A 261 -5.78 -17.28 -12.35
C PRO A 261 -6.21 -17.07 -13.80
N ARG A 262 -5.40 -16.30 -14.54
CA ARG A 262 -5.48 -16.25 -15.99
C ARG A 262 -4.97 -17.57 -16.58
N ASN A 263 -5.46 -17.93 -17.76
CA ASN A 263 -5.00 -19.10 -18.50
C ASN A 263 -4.52 -18.70 -19.90
N THR A 264 -3.55 -19.43 -20.44
CA THR A 264 -3.09 -19.25 -21.82
C THR A 264 -4.07 -19.82 -22.83
N ASP A 265 -4.85 -20.83 -22.44
CA ASP A 265 -5.99 -21.32 -23.20
C ASP A 265 -7.19 -20.39 -23.00
N GLU A 266 -7.68 -19.79 -24.09
CA GLU A 266 -8.76 -18.80 -24.06
C GLU A 266 -10.08 -19.36 -23.51
N LYS A 267 -10.40 -20.64 -23.76
CA LYS A 267 -11.62 -21.26 -23.23
C LYS A 267 -11.54 -21.45 -21.73
N MET A 268 -10.40 -21.92 -21.24
CA MET A 268 -10.17 -22.05 -19.78
C MET A 268 -10.10 -20.69 -19.09
N ASP A 269 -9.54 -19.67 -19.73
CA ASP A 269 -9.51 -18.30 -19.21
C ASP A 269 -10.94 -17.74 -19.08
N ALA A 270 -11.78 -17.94 -20.09
CA ALA A 270 -13.19 -17.55 -20.06
C ALA A 270 -13.98 -18.33 -18.98
N LEU A 271 -13.72 -19.64 -18.81
CA LEU A 271 -14.34 -20.42 -17.73
C LEU A 271 -13.95 -19.92 -16.34
N ASN A 272 -12.69 -19.59 -16.12
CA ASN A 272 -12.22 -19.00 -14.86
C ASN A 272 -12.92 -17.66 -14.57
N ALA A 273 -13.10 -16.83 -15.60
CA ALA A 273 -13.80 -15.55 -15.47
C ALA A 273 -15.29 -15.75 -15.14
N ILE A 274 -15.96 -16.69 -15.80
CA ILE A 274 -17.37 -17.04 -15.55
C ILE A 274 -17.53 -17.60 -14.14
N ASP A 275 -16.68 -18.57 -13.75
CA ASP A 275 -16.70 -19.12 -12.39
C ASP A 275 -16.59 -18.02 -11.35
N LEU A 276 -15.67 -17.08 -11.52
CA LEU A 276 -15.52 -15.96 -10.59
C LEU A 276 -16.78 -15.08 -10.48
N ILE A 277 -17.41 -14.76 -11.60
CA ILE A 277 -18.61 -13.89 -11.64
C ILE A 277 -19.81 -14.58 -11.01
N THR A 278 -19.94 -15.90 -11.22
CA THR A 278 -21.11 -16.69 -10.79
C THR A 278 -20.95 -17.31 -9.41
N ASN A 279 -19.73 -17.35 -8.84
CA ASN A 279 -19.46 -17.97 -7.56
C ASN A 279 -20.18 -17.25 -6.42
N GLU A 280 -21.15 -17.91 -5.82
CA GLU A 280 -22.01 -17.35 -4.76
C GLU A 280 -21.20 -16.88 -3.54
N LYS A 281 -20.17 -17.65 -3.15
CA LYS A 281 -19.32 -17.31 -2.00
C LYS A 281 -18.53 -16.02 -2.26
N ASP A 282 -17.84 -15.91 -3.41
CA ASP A 282 -17.05 -14.74 -3.76
C ASP A 282 -17.93 -13.48 -3.87
N ARG A 283 -19.13 -13.63 -4.43
CA ARG A 283 -20.14 -12.56 -4.52
C ARG A 283 -20.62 -12.11 -3.16
N ALA A 284 -21.01 -13.04 -2.29
CA ALA A 284 -21.49 -12.76 -0.95
C ALA A 284 -20.41 -12.06 -0.10
N GLU A 285 -19.16 -12.53 -0.19
CA GLU A 285 -18.02 -11.93 0.49
C GLU A 285 -17.77 -10.49 0.01
N ASN A 286 -17.81 -10.25 -1.31
CA ASN A 286 -17.63 -8.91 -1.86
C ASN A 286 -18.74 -7.94 -1.39
N ILE A 287 -20.02 -8.37 -1.45
CA ILE A 287 -21.16 -7.58 -1.00
C ILE A 287 -21.04 -7.23 0.49
N MET A 288 -20.65 -8.20 1.32
CA MET A 288 -20.45 -7.99 2.76
C MET A 288 -19.36 -6.93 3.03
N ILE A 289 -18.24 -6.97 2.31
CA ILE A 289 -17.17 -5.97 2.46
C ILE A 289 -17.61 -4.60 1.90
N VAL A 290 -18.38 -4.56 0.81
CA VAL A 290 -18.99 -3.32 0.32
C VAL A 290 -19.85 -2.68 1.39
N ASP A 291 -20.69 -3.44 2.07
CA ASP A 291 -21.55 -2.91 3.15
C ASP A 291 -20.75 -2.42 4.35
N LEU A 292 -19.70 -3.18 4.76
CA LEU A 292 -18.76 -2.75 5.79
C LEU A 292 -18.11 -1.40 5.46
N LEU A 293 -17.62 -1.22 4.23
CA LEU A 293 -16.97 0.02 3.79
C LEU A 293 -17.97 1.16 3.62
N ARG A 294 -19.21 0.89 3.21
CA ARG A 294 -20.29 1.89 3.23
C ARG A 294 -20.58 2.39 4.64
N ASN A 295 -20.60 1.49 5.63
CA ASN A 295 -20.75 1.86 7.04
C ASN A 295 -19.58 2.72 7.53
N ASP A 296 -18.31 2.37 7.18
CA ASP A 296 -17.15 3.17 7.55
C ASP A 296 -17.20 4.57 6.94
N LEU A 297 -17.50 4.68 5.65
CA LEU A 297 -17.65 5.97 4.97
C LEU A 297 -18.85 6.75 5.49
N GLY A 298 -19.90 6.08 5.98
CA GLY A 298 -21.09 6.70 6.58
C GLY A 298 -20.78 7.59 7.78
N LYS A 299 -19.70 7.32 8.49
CA LYS A 299 -19.24 8.12 9.64
C LYS A 299 -18.73 9.51 9.26
N VAL A 300 -18.31 9.71 8.00
CA VAL A 300 -17.60 10.92 7.53
C VAL A 300 -18.15 11.53 6.25
N CYS A 301 -19.04 10.83 5.55
CA CYS A 301 -19.68 11.33 4.34
C CYS A 301 -21.04 11.98 4.61
N GLU A 302 -21.46 12.86 3.72
CA GLU A 302 -22.79 13.48 3.75
C GLU A 302 -23.88 12.40 3.63
N THR A 303 -24.96 12.52 4.38
CA THR A 303 -26.09 11.58 4.36
C THR A 303 -26.64 11.45 2.94
N GLY A 304 -26.84 10.21 2.48
CA GLY A 304 -27.33 9.91 1.13
C GLY A 304 -26.32 10.07 -0.01
N SER A 305 -25.07 10.49 0.28
CA SER A 305 -24.05 10.70 -0.76
C SER A 305 -23.26 9.45 -1.12
N ILE A 306 -23.36 8.39 -0.33
CA ILE A 306 -22.58 7.16 -0.56
C ILE A 306 -23.28 6.33 -1.63
N VAL A 307 -22.55 6.09 -2.72
CA VAL A 307 -23.00 5.31 -3.86
C VAL A 307 -22.02 4.21 -4.18
N VAL A 308 -22.53 3.04 -4.56
CA VAL A 308 -21.74 1.95 -5.16
C VAL A 308 -21.77 2.16 -6.66
N THR A 309 -20.71 2.69 -7.22
CA THR A 309 -20.64 3.05 -8.65
C THR A 309 -20.34 1.85 -9.55
N GLU A 310 -19.67 0.84 -9.01
CA GLU A 310 -19.41 -0.46 -9.64
C GLU A 310 -19.58 -1.55 -8.59
N LEU A 311 -20.40 -2.54 -8.87
CA LEU A 311 -20.63 -3.68 -7.97
C LEU A 311 -20.28 -4.99 -8.71
N LEU A 312 -19.44 -5.81 -8.08
CA LEU A 312 -19.08 -7.14 -8.60
C LEU A 312 -18.54 -7.11 -10.05
N LYS A 313 -17.72 -6.11 -10.36
CA LYS A 313 -17.13 -5.96 -11.69
C LYS A 313 -15.93 -6.88 -11.85
N LEU A 314 -15.91 -7.63 -12.96
CA LEU A 314 -14.75 -8.40 -13.34
C LEU A 314 -13.65 -7.46 -13.87
N GLU A 315 -12.48 -7.54 -13.28
CA GLU A 315 -11.26 -6.90 -13.77
C GLU A 315 -10.20 -7.95 -14.09
N SER A 316 -9.73 -7.95 -15.34
CA SER A 316 -8.75 -8.90 -15.82
C SER A 316 -7.36 -8.28 -15.87
N TYR A 317 -6.45 -8.81 -15.08
CA TYR A 317 -5.05 -8.45 -15.04
C TYR A 317 -4.18 -9.47 -15.79
N PRO A 318 -2.90 -9.22 -16.03
CA PRO A 318 -2.07 -10.16 -16.79
C PRO A 318 -1.96 -11.58 -16.20
N LYS A 319 -2.12 -11.74 -14.89
CA LYS A 319 -1.99 -13.04 -14.21
C LYS A 319 -3.26 -13.52 -13.52
N VAL A 320 -4.21 -12.64 -13.26
CA VAL A 320 -5.40 -12.94 -12.47
C VAL A 320 -6.63 -12.18 -12.98
N HIS A 321 -7.80 -12.77 -12.74
CA HIS A 321 -9.09 -12.08 -12.74
C HIS A 321 -9.45 -11.72 -11.30
N HIS A 322 -9.95 -10.51 -11.07
CA HIS A 322 -10.47 -10.05 -9.79
C HIS A 322 -11.94 -9.66 -9.89
N LEU A 323 -12.68 -9.86 -8.80
CA LEU A 323 -14.01 -9.32 -8.62
C LEU A 323 -13.92 -8.08 -7.73
N THR A 324 -14.17 -6.91 -8.30
CA THR A 324 -13.99 -5.61 -7.66
C THR A 324 -15.29 -4.87 -7.50
N SER A 325 -15.37 -4.00 -6.48
CA SER A 325 -16.45 -3.04 -6.33
C SER A 325 -15.88 -1.64 -6.07
N VAL A 326 -16.65 -0.59 -6.36
CA VAL A 326 -16.24 0.79 -6.15
C VAL A 326 -17.28 1.52 -5.35
N ILE A 327 -16.89 2.06 -4.21
CA ILE A 327 -17.75 2.85 -3.34
C ILE A 327 -17.22 4.28 -3.31
N ARG A 328 -18.10 5.27 -3.50
CA ARG A 328 -17.77 6.70 -3.43
C ARG A 328 -18.71 7.41 -2.48
N GLY A 329 -18.19 8.44 -1.80
CA GLY A 329 -18.97 9.31 -0.95
C GLY A 329 -18.49 10.75 -1.00
N LYS A 330 -19.39 11.70 -0.75
CA LYS A 330 -19.08 13.12 -0.57
C LYS A 330 -18.71 13.35 0.89
N ILE A 331 -17.53 13.89 1.14
CA ILE A 331 -17.03 14.15 2.49
C ILE A 331 -17.81 15.33 3.10
N GLN A 332 -18.21 15.22 4.37
CA GLN A 332 -18.84 16.30 5.11
C GLN A 332 -17.90 17.51 5.22
N LYS A 333 -18.41 18.73 5.08
CA LYS A 333 -17.63 19.98 5.10
C LYS A 333 -16.73 20.18 6.33
N LYS A 334 -17.10 19.60 7.48
CA LYS A 334 -16.36 19.70 8.74
C LYS A 334 -15.33 18.56 8.93
N LYS A 335 -15.25 17.63 7.99
CA LYS A 335 -14.36 16.46 8.03
C LYS A 335 -13.18 16.63 7.08
N ASN A 336 -12.03 16.14 7.50
CA ASN A 336 -10.80 16.13 6.71
C ASN A 336 -10.34 14.71 6.40
N TRP A 337 -9.21 14.57 5.73
CA TRP A 337 -8.66 13.28 5.33
C TRP A 337 -8.24 12.39 6.52
N ILE A 338 -7.89 12.98 7.67
CA ILE A 338 -7.54 12.24 8.89
C ILE A 338 -8.80 11.63 9.51
N ASP A 339 -9.92 12.36 9.51
CA ASP A 339 -11.22 11.83 9.95
C ASP A 339 -11.62 10.61 9.10
N ILE A 340 -11.40 10.69 7.77
CA ILE A 340 -11.67 9.57 6.85
C ILE A 340 -10.78 8.37 7.19
N LEU A 341 -9.49 8.63 7.42
CA LEU A 341 -8.54 7.59 7.78
C LEU A 341 -8.96 6.90 9.09
N LYS A 342 -9.28 7.68 10.14
CA LYS A 342 -9.78 7.14 11.42
C LYS A 342 -11.06 6.32 11.26
N ALA A 343 -12.01 6.80 10.46
CA ALA A 343 -13.29 6.11 10.26
C ALA A 343 -13.13 4.75 9.57
N CYS A 344 -12.12 4.62 8.68
CA CYS A 344 -11.90 3.43 7.86
C CYS A 344 -10.79 2.51 8.40
N TRP A 345 -9.95 2.97 9.32
CA TRP A 345 -8.81 2.21 9.84
C TRP A 345 -9.19 1.22 10.96
N PRO A 346 -8.57 0.03 11.00
CA PRO A 346 -7.90 -0.60 9.87
C PRO A 346 -8.87 -1.00 8.77
N GLY A 347 -8.34 -1.22 7.55
CA GLY A 347 -9.18 -1.51 6.38
C GLY A 347 -10.06 -2.75 6.54
N GLY A 348 -11.31 -2.67 6.09
CA GLY A 348 -12.28 -3.76 6.22
C GLY A 348 -11.83 -5.03 5.50
N SER A 349 -11.20 -4.92 4.34
CA SER A 349 -10.70 -6.05 3.54
C SER A 349 -9.62 -6.88 4.24
N ILE A 350 -8.90 -6.29 5.20
CA ILE A 350 -7.80 -6.94 5.93
C ILE A 350 -8.12 -7.27 7.38
N THR A 351 -9.35 -7.05 7.85
CA THR A 351 -9.81 -7.32 9.21
C THR A 351 -10.84 -8.44 9.22
N GLY A 352 -12.10 -8.10 9.18
CA GLY A 352 -13.23 -9.00 9.20
C GLY A 352 -14.54 -8.26 9.39
N ALA A 353 -15.63 -8.99 9.51
CA ALA A 353 -16.96 -8.45 9.67
C ALA A 353 -17.68 -9.16 10.84
N PRO A 354 -18.28 -8.42 11.79
CA PRO A 354 -18.18 -6.96 12.03
C PRO A 354 -16.75 -6.55 12.41
N LYS A 355 -16.24 -5.41 11.91
CA LYS A 355 -14.84 -5.00 12.02
C LYS A 355 -14.31 -5.00 13.45
N VAL A 356 -14.95 -4.24 14.34
CA VAL A 356 -14.53 -4.13 15.75
C VAL A 356 -14.50 -5.50 16.41
N ARG A 357 -15.51 -6.31 16.17
CA ARG A 357 -15.60 -7.66 16.76
C ARG A 357 -14.51 -8.58 16.23
N ALA A 358 -14.19 -8.54 14.95
CA ALA A 358 -13.11 -9.32 14.38
C ALA A 358 -11.73 -8.91 14.92
N CYS A 359 -11.51 -7.61 15.18
CA CYS A 359 -10.27 -7.10 15.79
C CYS A 359 -10.14 -7.51 17.27
N GLN A 360 -11.22 -7.84 17.96
CA GLN A 360 -11.22 -8.29 19.38
C GLN A 360 -10.85 -9.77 19.53
N ARG A 361 -10.75 -10.53 18.45
CA ARG A 361 -10.55 -11.99 18.45
C ARG A 361 -9.21 -12.38 17.90
#